data_3b5dffbb67e58643f76e720a6ae21b28
#
_entry.id   3b5dffbb67e58643f76e720a6ae21b28
#
_cell.length_a   1.000
_cell.length_b   1.000
_cell.length_c   1.000
_cell.angle_alpha   90.00
_cell.angle_beta   90.00
_cell.angle_gamma   90.00
#
_symmetry.space_group_name_H-M   'P 1'
#
loop_
_entity.id
_entity.type
_entity.pdbx_description
1 polymer ?
#
loop_
_entity_poly.entity_id
_entity_poly.type
_entity_poly.pdbx_seq_one_letter_code
_entity_poly.pdbx_strand_id
1 'polypeptide(L)'
;MDLQVQEIENEKLEKQKTDLQKQFKSLSEKVVLLEKHERKYNILIYGIDDSDQDENIYAITRHLFTQDLEIDHRKENAIPIANAHRLPTRSKGPKPIIVRFLHFGDKQLVMSRVSWQAHTYFR
;
A
#
# COMPACT_ATOMS: atom_id res chain seq x y z
N MET A 1 43.50 16.09 31.38
CA MET A 1 43.14 15.74 30.00
C MET A 1 43.37 16.94 29.08
N ASP A 2 44.09 16.77 28.05
CA ASP A 2 44.43 17.87 27.14
C ASP A 2 43.17 18.35 26.40
N LEU A 3 42.96 19.66 26.37
CA LEU A 3 41.85 20.29 25.62
C LEU A 3 41.92 20.00 24.15
N GLN A 4 43.08 19.81 23.56
CA GLN A 4 43.25 19.46 22.15
C GLN A 4 42.72 18.08 21.84
N VAL A 5 42.87 17.13 22.76
CA VAL A 5 42.34 15.77 22.61
C VAL A 5 40.82 15.81 22.65
N GLN A 6 40.19 16.61 23.50
CA GLN A 6 38.76 16.78 23.60
C GLN A 6 38.19 17.42 22.33
N GLU A 7 38.88 18.42 21.80
CA GLU A 7 38.46 19.07 20.53
C GLU A 7 38.49 18.10 19.37
N ILE A 8 39.52 17.28 19.26
CA ILE A 8 39.65 16.27 18.20
C ILE A 8 38.53 15.22 18.31
N GLU A 9 38.26 14.76 19.54
CA GLU A 9 37.18 13.82 19.78
C GLU A 9 35.80 14.39 19.44
N ASN A 10 35.58 15.68 19.78
CA ASN A 10 34.32 16.37 19.48
C ASN A 10 34.12 16.54 17.96
N GLU A 11 35.18 16.91 17.26
CA GLU A 11 35.14 17.01 15.78
C GLU A 11 34.82 15.66 15.14
N LYS A 12 35.43 14.59 15.65
CA LYS A 12 35.19 13.23 15.17
C LYS A 12 33.74 12.81 15.39
N LEU A 13 33.17 13.09 16.58
CA LEU A 13 31.78 12.80 16.92
C LEU A 13 30.81 13.60 16.03
N GLU A 14 31.09 14.87 15.82
CA GLU A 14 30.27 15.73 14.94
C GLU A 14 30.28 15.21 13.50
N LYS A 15 31.42 14.77 13.01
CA LYS A 15 31.54 14.17 11.68
C LYS A 15 30.74 12.88 11.59
N GLN A 16 30.83 12.00 12.58
CA GLN A 16 30.06 10.76 12.64
C GLN A 16 28.55 11.04 12.67
N LYS A 17 28.12 12.02 13.44
CA LYS A 17 26.74 12.46 13.54
C LYS A 17 26.22 12.93 12.18
N THR A 18 27.00 13.76 11.48
CA THR A 18 26.65 14.28 10.16
C THR A 18 26.52 13.14 9.14
N ASP A 19 27.47 12.21 9.16
CA ASP A 19 27.45 11.05 8.26
C ASP A 19 26.23 10.16 8.51
N LEU A 20 25.88 9.93 9.77
CA LEU A 20 24.69 9.16 10.14
C LEU A 20 23.40 9.86 9.71
N GLN A 21 23.34 11.18 9.86
CA GLN A 21 22.18 11.96 9.40
C GLN A 21 22.00 11.87 7.89
N LYS A 22 23.09 11.92 7.14
CA LYS A 22 23.06 11.75 5.68
C LYS A 22 22.59 10.34 5.28
N GLN A 23 23.09 9.31 5.96
CA GLN A 23 22.66 7.93 5.72
C GLN A 23 21.20 7.74 6.05
N PHE A 24 20.73 8.29 7.15
CA PHE A 24 19.33 8.22 7.55
C PHE A 24 18.41 8.88 6.51
N LYS A 25 18.79 10.08 6.03
CA LYS A 25 18.04 10.79 5.00
C LYS A 25 17.96 9.98 3.72
N SER A 26 19.09 9.43 3.28
CA SER A 26 19.16 8.60 2.07
C SER A 26 18.27 7.36 2.18
N LEU A 27 18.32 6.67 3.33
CA LEU A 27 17.49 5.49 3.57
C LEU A 27 16.00 5.86 3.62
N SER A 28 15.66 6.98 4.27
CA SER A 28 14.27 7.46 4.33
C SER A 28 13.73 7.76 2.93
N GLU A 29 14.52 8.39 2.07
CA GLU A 29 14.14 8.65 0.68
C GLU A 29 13.93 7.36 -0.10
N LYS A 30 14.80 6.37 0.09
CA LYS A 30 14.66 5.05 -0.56
C LYS A 30 13.39 4.33 -0.09
N VAL A 31 13.08 4.39 1.21
CA VAL A 31 11.86 3.79 1.76
C VAL A 31 10.62 4.43 1.13
N VAL A 32 10.58 5.77 1.03
CA VAL A 32 9.46 6.47 0.41
C VAL A 32 9.27 6.05 -1.05
N LEU A 33 10.37 5.93 -1.81
CA LEU A 33 10.30 5.48 -3.20
C LEU A 33 9.82 4.04 -3.32
N LEU A 34 10.28 3.15 -2.44
CA LEU A 34 9.84 1.75 -2.40
C LEU A 34 8.35 1.65 -2.06
N GLU A 35 7.90 2.41 -1.06
CA GLU A 35 6.48 2.45 -0.69
C GLU A 35 5.60 2.95 -1.84
N LYS A 36 6.06 3.98 -2.55
CA LYS A 36 5.36 4.50 -3.72
C LYS A 36 5.30 3.45 -4.83
N HIS A 37 6.39 2.75 -5.08
CA HIS A 37 6.45 1.67 -6.06
C HIS A 37 5.53 0.51 -5.68
N GLU A 38 5.50 0.14 -4.41
CA GLU A 38 4.60 -0.88 -3.88
C GLU A 38 3.13 -0.49 -4.06
N ARG A 39 2.77 0.75 -3.74
CA ARG A 39 1.39 1.25 -3.88
C ARG A 39 0.92 1.28 -5.32
N LYS A 40 1.82 1.30 -6.29
CA LYS A 40 1.50 1.25 -7.71
C LYS A 40 0.64 0.03 -8.06
N TYR A 41 0.85 -1.09 -7.36
CA TYR A 41 0.14 -2.34 -7.61
C TYR A 41 -1.10 -2.52 -6.73
N ASN A 42 -1.38 -1.57 -5.84
CA ASN A 42 -2.46 -1.69 -4.87
C ASN A 42 -3.67 -0.86 -5.25
N ILE A 43 -4.85 -1.34 -4.89
CA ILE A 43 -6.07 -0.52 -4.84
C ILE A 43 -6.68 -0.63 -3.44
N LEU A 44 -7.44 0.40 -3.07
CA LEU A 44 -8.23 0.41 -1.86
C LEU A 44 -9.71 0.39 -2.23
N ILE A 45 -10.47 -0.49 -1.59
CA ILE A 45 -11.90 -0.62 -1.79
C ILE A 45 -12.61 -0.20 -0.51
N TYR A 46 -13.45 0.80 -0.61
CA TYR A 46 -14.19 1.37 0.53
C TYR A 46 -15.66 1.01 0.44
N GLY A 47 -16.34 1.02 1.59
CA GLY A 47 -17.80 0.89 1.64
C GLY A 47 -18.32 -0.54 1.66
N ILE A 48 -17.46 -1.53 1.84
CA ILE A 48 -17.85 -2.94 1.95
C ILE A 48 -18.04 -3.27 3.43
N ASP A 49 -19.25 -3.73 3.79
CA ASP A 49 -19.58 -4.12 5.16
C ASP A 49 -18.56 -5.12 5.72
N ASP A 50 -18.10 -4.87 6.93
CA ASP A 50 -17.12 -5.69 7.64
C ASP A 50 -17.70 -6.39 8.89
N SER A 51 -19.03 -6.47 9.00
CA SER A 51 -19.68 -7.09 10.16
C SER A 51 -19.52 -8.60 10.24
N ASP A 52 -19.26 -9.27 9.12
CA ASP A 52 -19.04 -10.70 9.08
C ASP A 52 -17.60 -11.04 9.48
N GLN A 53 -17.44 -11.74 10.61
CA GLN A 53 -16.13 -12.13 11.12
C GLN A 53 -15.50 -13.28 10.33
N ASP A 54 -16.31 -14.05 9.62
CA ASP A 54 -15.86 -15.19 8.82
C ASP A 54 -15.74 -14.85 7.33
N GLU A 55 -15.62 -13.56 7.00
CA GLU A 55 -15.56 -13.11 5.62
C GLU A 55 -14.32 -13.64 4.87
N ASN A 56 -14.53 -13.98 3.61
CA ASN A 56 -13.45 -14.31 2.68
C ASN A 56 -13.16 -13.11 1.79
N ILE A 57 -12.08 -12.41 2.08
CA ILE A 57 -11.72 -11.16 1.39
C ILE A 57 -11.46 -11.39 -0.11
N TYR A 58 -10.83 -12.51 -0.47
CA TYR A 58 -10.60 -12.84 -1.88
C TYR A 58 -11.91 -13.08 -2.63
N ALA A 59 -12.84 -13.79 -2.01
CA ALA A 59 -14.14 -14.05 -2.60
C ALA A 59 -14.95 -12.75 -2.78
N ILE A 60 -14.94 -11.87 -1.78
CA ILE A 60 -15.57 -10.56 -1.85
C ILE A 60 -14.99 -9.73 -2.99
N THR A 61 -13.66 -9.69 -3.08
CA THR A 61 -12.95 -8.93 -4.12
C THR A 61 -13.30 -9.44 -5.52
N ARG A 62 -13.28 -10.75 -5.71
CA ARG A 62 -13.61 -11.37 -7.00
C ARG A 62 -15.07 -11.15 -7.38
N HIS A 63 -15.96 -11.21 -6.40
CA HIS A 63 -17.39 -10.94 -6.62
C HIS A 63 -17.59 -9.49 -7.08
N LEU A 64 -16.89 -8.53 -6.48
CA LEU A 64 -16.92 -7.12 -6.90
C LEU A 64 -16.45 -6.96 -8.35
N PHE A 65 -15.38 -7.64 -8.72
CA PHE A 65 -14.85 -7.56 -10.08
C PHE A 65 -15.86 -8.09 -11.10
N THR A 66 -16.50 -9.21 -10.80
CA THR A 66 -17.45 -9.86 -11.71
C THR A 66 -18.79 -9.13 -11.75
N GLN A 67 -19.37 -8.81 -10.61
CA GLN A 67 -20.73 -8.28 -10.49
C GLN A 67 -20.78 -6.77 -10.65
N ASP A 68 -19.99 -6.05 -9.86
CA ASP A 68 -20.08 -4.59 -9.80
C ASP A 68 -19.32 -3.92 -10.95
N LEU A 69 -18.17 -4.46 -11.33
CA LEU A 69 -17.35 -3.92 -12.40
C LEU A 69 -17.59 -4.57 -13.76
N GLU A 70 -18.45 -5.57 -13.81
CA GLU A 70 -18.82 -6.28 -15.03
C GLU A 70 -17.63 -6.83 -15.81
N ILE A 71 -16.58 -7.25 -15.10
CA ILE A 71 -15.44 -7.91 -15.73
C ILE A 71 -15.85 -9.34 -16.06
N ASP A 72 -15.53 -9.77 -17.28
CA ASP A 72 -15.80 -11.13 -17.73
C ASP A 72 -15.28 -12.14 -16.71
N HIS A 73 -16.12 -13.11 -16.32
CA HIS A 73 -15.78 -14.14 -15.33
C HIS A 73 -14.47 -14.86 -15.67
N ARG A 74 -14.21 -15.07 -16.97
CA ARG A 74 -12.96 -15.71 -17.41
C ARG A 74 -11.76 -14.83 -17.15
N LYS A 75 -11.89 -13.52 -17.42
CA LYS A 75 -10.84 -12.53 -17.16
C LYS A 75 -10.64 -12.32 -15.66
N GLU A 76 -11.73 -12.26 -14.90
CA GLU A 76 -11.68 -12.12 -13.45
C GLU A 76 -10.87 -13.24 -12.82
N ASN A 77 -11.10 -14.49 -13.23
CA ASN A 77 -10.36 -15.65 -12.74
C ASN A 77 -8.90 -15.67 -13.22
N ALA A 78 -8.60 -15.00 -14.33
CA ALA A 78 -7.25 -14.89 -14.85
C ALA A 78 -6.44 -13.76 -14.21
N ILE A 79 -7.08 -12.89 -13.42
CA ILE A 79 -6.38 -11.81 -12.72
C ILE A 79 -5.77 -12.36 -11.43
N PRO A 80 -4.43 -12.53 -11.36
CA PRO A 80 -3.81 -13.00 -10.12
C PRO A 80 -3.78 -11.88 -9.09
N ILE A 81 -4.22 -12.20 -7.89
CA ILE A 81 -4.19 -11.30 -6.73
C ILE A 81 -3.08 -11.78 -5.81
N ALA A 82 -2.08 -10.94 -5.59
CA ALA A 82 -0.96 -11.28 -4.72
C ALA A 82 -1.36 -11.28 -3.25
N ASN A 83 -2.22 -10.34 -2.85
CA ASN A 83 -2.72 -10.26 -1.48
C ASN A 83 -4.00 -9.41 -1.43
N ALA A 84 -4.88 -9.73 -0.49
CA ALA A 84 -6.06 -8.93 -0.21
C ALA A 84 -6.43 -9.09 1.26
N HIS A 85 -6.59 -7.96 1.96
CA HIS A 85 -6.94 -7.96 3.38
C HIS A 85 -7.57 -6.64 3.78
N ARG A 86 -8.23 -6.63 4.94
CA ARG A 86 -8.73 -5.39 5.55
C ARG A 86 -7.56 -4.57 6.09
N LEU A 87 -7.61 -3.27 5.84
CA LEU A 87 -6.62 -2.34 6.34
C LEU A 87 -7.12 -1.74 7.66
N PRO A 88 -6.38 -1.92 8.79
CA PRO A 88 -6.80 -1.32 10.04
C PRO A 88 -6.74 0.21 9.95
N THR A 89 -7.85 0.85 10.32
CA THR A 89 -7.97 2.31 10.34
C THR A 89 -8.60 2.76 11.65
N ARG A 90 -8.40 4.04 11.98
CA ARG A 90 -9.06 4.67 13.13
C ARG A 90 -10.42 5.26 12.76
N SER A 91 -10.77 5.27 11.49
CA SER A 91 -12.04 5.80 11.00
C SER A 91 -13.21 4.95 11.48
N LYS A 92 -14.35 5.58 11.71
CA LYS A 92 -15.61 4.88 11.92
C LYS A 92 -16.11 4.34 10.59
N GLY A 93 -16.76 3.20 10.65
CA GLY A 93 -17.32 2.54 9.48
C GLY A 93 -16.49 1.35 9.01
N PRO A 94 -16.86 0.74 7.90
CA PRO A 94 -16.16 -0.44 7.41
C PRO A 94 -14.71 -0.15 7.09
N LYS A 95 -13.83 -1.05 7.50
CA LYS A 95 -12.41 -0.96 7.17
C LYS A 95 -12.22 -1.21 5.67
N PRO A 96 -11.38 -0.40 5.00
CA PRO A 96 -11.15 -0.61 3.58
C PRO A 96 -10.43 -1.93 3.31
N ILE A 97 -10.66 -2.49 2.13
CA ILE A 97 -9.93 -3.65 1.65
C ILE A 97 -8.77 -3.15 0.78
N ILE A 98 -7.57 -3.58 1.09
CA ILE A 98 -6.42 -3.36 0.22
C ILE A 98 -6.20 -4.60 -0.63
N VAL A 99 -6.11 -4.41 -1.95
CA VAL A 99 -5.86 -5.49 -2.91
C VAL A 99 -4.56 -5.20 -3.64
N ARG A 100 -3.64 -6.14 -3.61
CA ARG A 100 -2.40 -6.07 -4.35
C ARG A 100 -2.47 -6.97 -5.58
N PHE A 101 -2.27 -6.37 -6.74
CA PHE A 101 -2.22 -7.08 -8.01
C PHE A 101 -0.80 -7.57 -8.28
N LEU A 102 -0.70 -8.71 -8.95
CA LEU A 102 0.59 -9.21 -9.42
C LEU A 102 1.06 -8.45 -10.65
N HIS A 103 0.13 -8.05 -11.50
CA HIS A 103 0.41 -7.32 -12.75
C HIS A 103 -0.26 -5.96 -12.78
N PHE A 104 0.50 -4.94 -13.15
CA PHE A 104 0.00 -3.56 -13.21
C PHE A 104 -1.13 -3.41 -14.24
N GLY A 105 -1.06 -4.12 -15.36
CA GLY A 105 -2.09 -4.10 -16.38
C GLY A 105 -3.46 -4.56 -15.87
N ASP A 106 -3.48 -5.52 -14.96
CA ASP A 106 -4.72 -5.99 -14.33
C ASP A 106 -5.31 -4.92 -13.41
N LYS A 107 -4.47 -4.21 -12.67
CA LYS A 107 -4.92 -3.05 -11.88
C LYS A 107 -5.54 -1.99 -12.79
N GLN A 108 -4.89 -1.67 -13.90
CA GLN A 108 -5.41 -0.70 -14.87
C GLN A 108 -6.77 -1.12 -15.42
N LEU A 109 -6.94 -2.40 -15.74
CA LEU A 109 -8.21 -2.94 -16.20
C LEU A 109 -9.32 -2.73 -15.16
N VAL A 110 -9.05 -3.12 -13.92
CA VAL A 110 -10.01 -2.97 -12.81
C VAL A 110 -10.37 -1.49 -12.63
N MET A 111 -9.38 -0.62 -12.55
CA MET A 111 -9.60 0.82 -12.35
C MET A 111 -10.34 1.47 -13.53
N SER A 112 -10.19 0.95 -14.75
CA SER A 112 -10.92 1.47 -15.91
C SER A 112 -12.42 1.20 -15.81
N ARG A 113 -12.84 0.21 -15.04
CA ARG A 113 -14.25 -0.16 -14.85
C ARG A 113 -14.91 0.53 -13.68
N VAL A 114 -14.12 1.21 -12.82
CA VAL A 114 -14.58 1.77 -11.54
C VAL A 114 -15.39 3.06 -11.71
N SER A 115 -15.13 3.83 -12.74
CA SER A 115 -15.62 5.22 -12.90
C SER A 115 -17.14 5.38 -12.95
N TRP A 116 -17.90 4.30 -13.08
CA TRP A 116 -19.34 4.33 -13.27
C TRP A 116 -20.13 3.76 -12.08
N GLN A 117 -19.46 3.18 -11.07
CA GLN A 117 -20.12 2.49 -9.98
C GLN A 117 -20.19 3.39 -8.74
N ALA A 118 -21.41 3.78 -8.36
CA ALA A 118 -21.64 4.77 -7.31
C ALA A 118 -21.63 4.19 -5.88
N HIS A 119 -21.66 2.87 -5.71
CA HIS A 119 -21.90 2.25 -4.41
C HIS A 119 -20.62 1.83 -3.66
N THR A 120 -19.51 1.72 -4.36
CA THR A 120 -18.23 1.28 -3.79
C THR A 120 -17.13 2.19 -4.29
N TYR A 121 -16.26 2.65 -3.39
CA TYR A 121 -15.18 3.55 -3.73
C TYR A 121 -13.87 2.79 -3.89
N PHE A 122 -13.23 3.00 -5.03
CA PHE A 122 -11.92 2.44 -5.35
C PHE A 122 -10.90 3.56 -5.46
N ARG A 123 -9.70 3.33 -4.95
CA ARG A 123 -8.60 4.28 -5.06
C ARG A 123 -7.28 3.59 -5.40
#